data_a73d22242ba795b9908d2806325985e6
#
_entry.id   a73d22242ba795b9908d2806325985e6
#
_cell.length_a   1.000
_cell.length_b   1.000
_cell.length_c   1.000
_cell.angle_alpha   90.00
_cell.angle_beta   90.00
_cell.angle_gamma   90.00
#
_symmetry.space_group_name_H-M   'P 1'
#
loop_
_entity.id
_entity.type
_entity.pdbx_description
1 polymer ?
#
loop_
_entity_poly.entity_id
_entity_poly.type
_entity_poly.pdbx_seq_one_letter_code
_entity_poly.pdbx_strand_id
1 'polypeptide(L)'
;MDYLRNGDDIYRKSFAIIRAEANLDRLPHDLAHVAVRLIHACGMTDIVSDLAASSDAVQAGRQAIAAGAPIFCDSQMVANGITRKRLPTNNEIICTLHHPEVPDIAQRIDNTRSAAALDLWRSGMAGAVVAIGNAPTALFRLLELLDEGAAKPALILGFPVGFVGAAESKAELAANSRGVPFI
;
A
#
# COMPACT_ATOMS: atom_id res chain seq x y z
N MET A 1 19.88 -32.44 -4.22
CA MET A 1 19.23 -31.50 -3.28
C MET A 1 17.76 -31.83 -3.23
N ASP A 2 17.22 -32.01 -2.03
CA ASP A 2 15.79 -32.22 -1.80
C ASP A 2 15.15 -30.89 -1.40
N TYR A 3 14.18 -30.39 -2.19
CA TYR A 3 13.43 -29.16 -1.93
C TYR A 3 12.09 -29.15 -2.66
N LEU A 4 11.13 -28.38 -2.16
CA LEU A 4 9.82 -28.22 -2.80
C LEU A 4 9.96 -27.44 -4.12
N ARG A 5 9.41 -28.00 -5.20
CA ARG A 5 9.47 -27.43 -6.54
C ARG A 5 8.13 -26.92 -7.07
N ASN A 6 7.04 -27.26 -6.40
CA ASN A 6 5.71 -26.80 -6.77
C ASN A 6 5.39 -25.51 -6.01
N GLY A 7 5.04 -24.42 -6.73
CA GLY A 7 4.76 -23.11 -6.15
C GLY A 7 3.58 -23.12 -5.19
N ASP A 8 2.52 -23.86 -5.49
CA ASP A 8 1.33 -23.93 -4.63
C ASP A 8 1.62 -24.69 -3.32
N ASP A 9 2.47 -25.71 -3.37
CA ASP A 9 2.93 -26.42 -2.16
C ASP A 9 3.80 -25.53 -1.30
N ILE A 10 4.66 -24.71 -1.91
CA ILE A 10 5.48 -23.72 -1.20
C ILE A 10 4.57 -22.70 -0.51
N TYR A 11 3.58 -22.15 -1.20
CA TYR A 11 2.61 -21.22 -0.59
C TYR A 11 1.85 -21.84 0.56
N ARG A 12 1.30 -23.06 0.38
CA ARG A 12 0.57 -23.77 1.44
C ARG A 12 1.43 -23.98 2.67
N LYS A 13 2.67 -24.46 2.50
CA LYS A 13 3.61 -24.70 3.60
C LYS A 13 3.99 -23.40 4.28
N SER A 14 4.32 -22.34 3.53
CA SER A 14 4.66 -21.03 4.08
C SER A 14 3.51 -20.46 4.91
N PHE A 15 2.28 -20.46 4.37
CA PHE A 15 1.13 -19.95 5.10
C PHE A 15 0.76 -20.77 6.33
N ALA A 16 1.01 -22.09 6.32
CA ALA A 16 0.82 -22.95 7.50
C ALA A 16 1.81 -22.59 8.60
N ILE A 17 3.10 -22.40 8.27
CA ILE A 17 4.14 -21.98 9.20
C ILE A 17 3.79 -20.60 9.79
N ILE A 18 3.46 -19.63 8.95
CA ILE A 18 3.09 -18.27 9.39
C ILE A 18 1.92 -18.31 10.37
N ARG A 19 0.87 -19.09 10.09
CA ARG A 19 -0.27 -19.22 11.00
C ARG A 19 0.06 -19.92 12.32
N ALA A 20 1.08 -20.77 12.34
CA ALA A 20 1.52 -21.42 13.56
C ALA A 20 2.42 -20.53 14.42
N GLU A 21 3.16 -19.62 13.82
CA GLU A 21 4.17 -18.80 14.50
C GLU A 21 3.71 -17.37 14.83
N ALA A 22 2.88 -16.77 13.95
CA ALA A 22 2.43 -15.39 14.13
C ALA A 22 1.19 -15.32 15.06
N ASN A 23 1.17 -14.32 15.95
CA ASN A 23 0.04 -14.08 16.85
C ASN A 23 -1.12 -13.37 16.11
N LEU A 24 -1.78 -14.10 15.22
CA LEU A 24 -2.85 -13.56 14.36
C LEU A 24 -4.18 -13.34 15.09
N ASP A 25 -4.38 -13.96 16.26
CA ASP A 25 -5.62 -13.83 17.05
C ASP A 25 -5.84 -12.41 17.58
N ARG A 26 -4.80 -11.57 17.56
CA ARG A 26 -4.88 -10.15 17.89
C ARG A 26 -5.54 -9.29 16.82
N LEU A 27 -5.67 -9.81 15.60
CA LEU A 27 -6.19 -9.08 14.45
C LEU A 27 -7.62 -9.50 14.12
N PRO A 28 -8.46 -8.61 13.59
CA PRO A 28 -9.69 -9.01 12.93
C PRO A 28 -9.43 -10.05 11.86
N HIS A 29 -10.36 -10.99 11.68
CA HIS A 29 -10.18 -12.15 10.80
C HIS A 29 -9.79 -11.80 9.35
N ASP A 30 -10.38 -10.76 8.80
CA ASP A 30 -10.09 -10.28 7.43
C ASP A 30 -8.68 -9.65 7.34
N LEU A 31 -8.28 -8.87 8.35
CA LEU A 31 -6.94 -8.29 8.43
C LEU A 31 -5.87 -9.37 8.67
N ALA A 32 -6.19 -10.43 9.43
CA ALA A 32 -5.29 -11.56 9.61
C ALA A 32 -4.91 -12.24 8.28
N HIS A 33 -5.84 -12.31 7.31
CA HIS A 33 -5.53 -12.79 5.96
C HIS A 33 -4.53 -11.88 5.21
N VAL A 34 -4.63 -10.57 5.40
CA VAL A 34 -3.66 -9.60 4.83
C VAL A 34 -2.31 -9.77 5.51
N ALA A 35 -2.29 -9.86 6.86
CA ALA A 35 -1.08 -10.04 7.65
C ALA A 35 -0.27 -11.27 7.22
N VAL A 36 -0.93 -12.42 6.99
CA VAL A 36 -0.27 -13.65 6.47
C VAL A 36 0.49 -13.38 5.18
N ARG A 37 -0.07 -12.55 4.28
CA ARG A 37 0.60 -12.21 3.01
C ARG A 37 1.74 -11.22 3.20
N LEU A 38 1.60 -10.27 4.11
CA LEU A 38 2.68 -9.35 4.48
C LEU A 38 3.86 -10.11 5.08
N ILE A 39 3.59 -11.01 6.04
CA ILE A 39 4.61 -11.86 6.65
C ILE A 39 5.29 -12.74 5.59
N HIS A 40 4.51 -13.36 4.69
CA HIS A 40 5.07 -14.17 3.61
C HIS A 40 6.04 -13.36 2.72
N ALA A 41 5.76 -12.08 2.50
CA ALA A 41 6.60 -11.22 1.67
C ALA A 41 7.87 -10.72 2.39
N CYS A 42 7.79 -10.40 3.69
CA CYS A 42 8.92 -9.84 4.44
C CYS A 42 9.67 -10.85 5.32
N GLY A 43 9.07 -12.02 5.61
CA GLY A 43 9.65 -13.04 6.48
C GLY A 43 9.65 -12.68 7.98
N MET A 44 8.88 -11.68 8.41
CA MET A 44 8.84 -11.16 9.77
C MET A 44 7.48 -11.45 10.42
N THR A 45 7.43 -12.40 11.37
CA THR A 45 6.17 -12.75 12.07
C THR A 45 5.76 -11.71 13.12
N ASP A 46 6.70 -10.93 13.62
CA ASP A 46 6.52 -9.86 14.61
C ASP A 46 5.84 -8.60 14.05
N ILE A 47 5.79 -8.43 12.72
CA ILE A 47 5.09 -7.29 12.07
C ILE A 47 3.61 -7.18 12.47
N VAL A 48 3.01 -8.26 12.96
CA VAL A 48 1.62 -8.28 13.46
C VAL A 48 1.40 -7.25 14.57
N SER A 49 2.39 -7.06 15.44
CA SER A 49 2.31 -6.08 16.54
C SER A 49 2.36 -4.63 16.08
N ASP A 50 2.95 -4.39 14.91
CA ASP A 50 3.17 -3.06 14.34
C ASP A 50 2.14 -2.69 13.26
N LEU A 51 1.24 -3.63 12.93
CA LEU A 51 0.23 -3.43 11.92
C LEU A 51 -0.93 -2.59 12.47
N ALA A 52 -1.15 -1.44 11.86
CA ALA A 52 -2.30 -0.57 12.12
C ALA A 52 -3.23 -0.53 10.90
N ALA A 53 -4.54 -0.56 11.15
CA ALA A 53 -5.53 -0.47 10.09
C ALA A 53 -6.85 0.12 10.61
N SER A 54 -7.58 0.83 9.75
CA SER A 54 -8.98 1.15 10.04
C SER A 54 -9.86 -0.12 9.95
N SER A 55 -10.95 -0.14 10.72
CA SER A 55 -11.83 -1.32 10.84
C SER A 55 -12.47 -1.77 9.53
N ASP A 56 -12.60 -0.87 8.58
CA ASP A 56 -13.24 -1.06 7.27
C ASP A 56 -12.24 -1.22 6.11
N ALA A 57 -10.93 -1.12 6.38
CA ALA A 57 -9.88 -1.06 5.35
C ALA A 57 -9.93 -2.22 4.36
N VAL A 58 -10.04 -3.45 4.87
CA VAL A 58 -10.04 -4.65 4.01
C VAL A 58 -11.29 -4.70 3.14
N GLN A 59 -12.44 -4.34 3.71
CA GLN A 59 -13.70 -4.29 2.97
C GLN A 59 -13.67 -3.20 1.89
N ALA A 60 -13.25 -1.98 2.24
CA ALA A 60 -13.14 -0.85 1.31
C ALA A 60 -12.21 -1.18 0.13
N GLY A 61 -11.02 -1.74 0.42
CA GLY A 61 -10.08 -2.15 -0.61
C GLY A 61 -10.63 -3.24 -1.54
N ARG A 62 -11.28 -4.25 -0.99
CA ARG A 62 -11.92 -5.32 -1.79
C ARG A 62 -13.01 -4.78 -2.69
N GLN A 63 -13.87 -3.90 -2.18
CA GLN A 63 -14.94 -3.29 -2.94
C GLN A 63 -14.39 -2.42 -4.08
N ALA A 64 -13.39 -1.58 -3.80
CA ALA A 64 -12.76 -0.74 -4.80
C ALA A 64 -12.11 -1.57 -5.93
N ILE A 65 -11.33 -2.59 -5.57
CA ILE A 65 -10.68 -3.48 -6.55
C ILE A 65 -11.74 -4.22 -7.38
N ALA A 66 -12.79 -4.76 -6.76
CA ALA A 66 -13.86 -5.46 -7.45
C ALA A 66 -14.66 -4.55 -8.39
N ALA A 67 -14.78 -3.26 -8.05
CA ALA A 67 -15.42 -2.24 -8.89
C ALA A 67 -14.54 -1.73 -10.05
N GLY A 68 -13.31 -2.23 -10.18
CA GLY A 68 -12.39 -1.82 -11.25
C GLY A 68 -11.63 -0.54 -10.95
N ALA A 69 -11.60 -0.08 -9.69
CA ALA A 69 -10.87 1.12 -9.31
C ALA A 69 -9.39 1.06 -9.72
N PRO A 70 -8.79 2.19 -10.13
CA PRO A 70 -7.38 2.25 -10.42
C PRO A 70 -6.54 2.08 -9.16
N ILE A 71 -5.30 1.60 -9.33
CA ILE A 71 -4.33 1.42 -8.25
C ILE A 71 -3.15 2.35 -8.52
N PHE A 72 -3.02 3.40 -7.73
CA PHE A 72 -1.89 4.31 -7.79
C PHE A 72 -0.72 3.80 -6.96
N CYS A 73 0.47 3.82 -7.53
CA CYS A 73 1.70 3.31 -6.91
C CYS A 73 2.78 4.39 -6.90
N ASP A 74 3.45 4.58 -5.76
CA ASP A 74 4.52 5.56 -5.60
C ASP A 74 5.81 5.21 -6.35
N SER A 75 5.97 3.94 -6.72
CA SER A 75 7.15 3.48 -7.45
C SER A 75 6.83 2.38 -8.47
N GLN A 76 7.70 2.23 -9.46
CA GLN A 76 7.62 1.15 -10.44
C GLN A 76 7.79 -0.24 -9.80
N MET A 77 8.56 -0.32 -8.72
CA MET A 77 8.73 -1.56 -7.96
C MET A 77 7.38 -2.04 -7.40
N VAL A 78 6.60 -1.14 -6.79
CA VAL A 78 5.26 -1.44 -6.27
C VAL A 78 4.32 -1.81 -7.42
N ALA A 79 4.28 -1.02 -8.48
CA ALA A 79 3.42 -1.25 -9.64
C ALA A 79 3.68 -2.61 -10.32
N ASN A 80 4.95 -2.99 -10.47
CA ASN A 80 5.35 -4.27 -11.06
C ASN A 80 5.18 -5.46 -10.10
N GLY A 81 5.14 -5.21 -8.78
CA GLY A 81 4.86 -6.22 -7.77
C GLY A 81 3.40 -6.71 -7.77
N ILE A 82 2.48 -5.94 -8.34
CA ILE A 82 1.06 -6.32 -8.39
C ILE A 82 0.85 -7.42 -9.43
N THR A 83 0.34 -8.56 -8.99
CA THR A 83 0.03 -9.70 -9.85
C THR A 83 -1.26 -9.44 -10.64
N ARG A 84 -1.15 -8.79 -11.81
CA ARG A 84 -2.30 -8.39 -12.65
C ARG A 84 -3.30 -9.52 -12.91
N LYS A 85 -2.83 -10.75 -13.11
CA LYS A 85 -3.67 -11.94 -13.36
C LYS A 85 -4.61 -12.30 -12.20
N ARG A 86 -4.37 -11.76 -11.00
CA ARG A 86 -5.19 -11.98 -9.80
C ARG A 86 -6.18 -10.85 -9.54
N LEU A 87 -6.12 -9.77 -10.29
CA LEU A 87 -7.11 -8.71 -10.20
C LEU A 87 -8.43 -9.19 -10.81
N PRO A 88 -9.57 -8.93 -10.16
CA PRO A 88 -10.87 -9.45 -10.60
C PRO A 88 -11.41 -8.74 -11.84
N THR A 89 -10.90 -7.56 -12.14
CA THR A 89 -11.28 -6.72 -13.27
C THR A 89 -10.03 -6.15 -13.94
N ASN A 90 -10.22 -5.32 -14.96
CA ASN A 90 -9.10 -4.63 -15.61
C ASN A 90 -8.71 -3.35 -14.84
N ASN A 91 -8.31 -3.51 -13.57
CA ASN A 91 -7.84 -2.40 -12.75
C ASN A 91 -6.58 -1.79 -13.38
N GLU A 92 -6.61 -0.50 -13.65
CA GLU A 92 -5.45 0.22 -14.13
C GLU A 92 -4.41 0.36 -12.99
N ILE A 93 -3.14 0.10 -13.28
CA ILE A 93 -2.04 0.30 -12.34
C ILE A 93 -1.23 1.49 -12.83
N ILE A 94 -1.22 2.56 -12.04
CA ILE A 94 -0.69 3.87 -12.41
C ILE A 94 0.52 4.19 -11.52
N CYS A 95 1.65 4.52 -12.16
CA CYS A 95 2.82 5.07 -11.48
C CYS A 95 3.36 6.24 -12.29
N THR A 96 3.29 7.43 -11.73
CA THR A 96 3.69 8.69 -12.38
C THR A 96 5.13 9.13 -12.07
N LEU A 97 5.91 8.31 -11.35
CA LEU A 97 7.27 8.68 -10.89
C LEU A 97 8.21 9.15 -12.02
N HIS A 98 8.02 8.63 -13.24
CA HIS A 98 8.81 8.97 -14.41
C HIS A 98 8.08 9.89 -15.40
N HIS A 99 6.96 10.48 -15.00
CA HIS A 99 6.26 11.44 -15.84
C HIS A 99 7.15 12.67 -16.13
N PRO A 100 7.16 13.20 -17.37
CA PRO A 100 8.05 14.31 -17.74
C PRO A 100 7.92 15.56 -16.88
N GLU A 101 6.74 15.85 -16.33
CA GLU A 101 6.49 17.02 -15.47
C GLU A 101 7.02 16.87 -14.04
N VAL A 102 7.35 15.66 -13.59
CA VAL A 102 7.75 15.42 -12.20
C VAL A 102 8.96 16.24 -11.75
N PRO A 103 10.03 16.41 -12.56
CA PRO A 103 11.15 17.26 -12.17
C PRO A 103 10.75 18.72 -11.90
N ASP A 104 9.92 19.29 -12.77
CA ASP A 104 9.48 20.69 -12.63
C ASP A 104 8.53 20.87 -11.43
N ILE A 105 7.64 19.89 -11.21
CA ILE A 105 6.78 19.87 -10.02
C ILE A 105 7.65 19.78 -8.76
N ALA A 106 8.63 18.89 -8.70
CA ALA A 106 9.51 18.69 -7.56
C ALA A 106 10.25 19.99 -7.19
N GLN A 107 10.76 20.69 -8.19
CA GLN A 107 11.40 21.99 -7.99
C GLN A 107 10.41 23.05 -7.46
N ARG A 108 9.21 23.12 -8.02
CA ARG A 108 8.18 24.09 -7.64
C ARG A 108 7.69 23.92 -6.21
N ILE A 109 7.53 22.66 -5.75
CA ILE A 109 7.05 22.36 -4.39
C ILE A 109 8.20 22.17 -3.38
N ASP A 110 9.45 22.30 -3.81
CA ASP A 110 10.66 22.06 -3.01
C ASP A 110 10.63 20.71 -2.29
N ASN A 111 10.33 19.64 -3.05
CA ASN A 111 10.16 18.30 -2.49
C ASN A 111 10.76 17.24 -3.42
N THR A 112 10.78 15.98 -2.97
CA THR A 112 11.30 14.85 -3.74
C THR A 112 10.47 14.57 -4.99
N ARG A 113 11.07 13.89 -5.98
CA ARG A 113 10.36 13.40 -7.15
C ARG A 113 9.21 12.45 -6.77
N SER A 114 9.40 11.64 -5.73
CA SER A 114 8.36 10.72 -5.26
C SER A 114 7.15 11.47 -4.71
N ALA A 115 7.36 12.55 -3.96
CA ALA A 115 6.27 13.43 -3.52
C ALA A 115 5.61 14.15 -4.70
N ALA A 116 6.41 14.76 -5.58
CA ALA A 116 5.93 15.52 -6.74
C ALA A 116 5.07 14.68 -7.71
N ALA A 117 5.39 13.38 -7.85
CA ALA A 117 4.63 12.47 -8.70
C ALA A 117 3.15 12.35 -8.26
N LEU A 118 2.85 12.54 -6.97
CA LEU A 118 1.49 12.45 -6.44
C LEU A 118 0.62 13.65 -6.82
N ASP A 119 1.22 14.80 -7.11
CA ASP A 119 0.45 15.97 -7.59
C ASP A 119 -0.31 15.67 -8.89
N LEU A 120 0.18 14.72 -9.70
CA LEU A 120 -0.48 14.25 -10.91
C LEU A 120 -1.68 13.31 -10.64
N TRP A 121 -1.91 12.90 -9.38
CA TRP A 121 -3.01 11.99 -9.02
C TRP A 121 -4.31 12.72 -8.67
N ARG A 122 -4.24 14.02 -8.37
CA ARG A 122 -5.36 14.81 -7.83
C ARG A 122 -6.70 14.56 -8.51
N SER A 123 -6.72 14.50 -9.83
CA SER A 123 -7.96 14.34 -10.61
C SER A 123 -8.46 12.89 -10.72
N GLY A 124 -7.59 11.91 -10.48
CA GLY A 124 -7.90 10.49 -10.67
C GLY A 124 -8.01 9.68 -9.38
N MET A 125 -7.75 10.29 -8.22
CA MET A 125 -7.61 9.57 -6.95
C MET A 125 -8.94 9.20 -6.30
N ALA A 126 -10.07 9.80 -6.72
CA ALA A 126 -11.38 9.52 -6.15
C ALA A 126 -11.73 8.03 -6.22
N GLY A 127 -11.94 7.39 -5.07
CA GLY A 127 -12.30 5.98 -4.99
C GLY A 127 -11.21 4.98 -5.40
N ALA A 128 -10.01 5.44 -5.72
CA ALA A 128 -8.87 4.61 -6.07
C ALA A 128 -8.28 3.85 -4.87
N VAL A 129 -7.45 2.85 -5.13
CA VAL A 129 -6.53 2.30 -4.14
C VAL A 129 -5.18 2.99 -4.31
N VAL A 130 -4.62 3.50 -3.23
CA VAL A 130 -3.29 4.11 -3.23
C VAL A 130 -2.32 3.20 -2.48
N ALA A 131 -1.23 2.81 -3.13
CA ALA A 131 -0.19 1.94 -2.58
C ALA A 131 1.14 2.70 -2.51
N ILE A 132 1.52 3.12 -1.31
CA ILE A 132 2.82 3.71 -1.00
C ILE A 132 3.70 2.62 -0.40
N GLY A 133 4.64 2.10 -1.15
CA GLY A 133 5.51 1.00 -0.72
C GLY A 133 7.00 1.31 -0.82
N ASN A 134 7.36 2.55 -1.14
CA ASN A 134 8.74 2.98 -1.27
C ASN A 134 9.06 4.25 -0.46
N ALA A 135 8.52 5.41 -0.85
CA ALA A 135 9.00 6.69 -0.35
C ALA A 135 8.15 7.27 0.79
N PRO A 136 8.73 7.54 1.99
CA PRO A 136 8.02 8.25 3.06
C PRO A 136 7.49 9.63 2.63
N THR A 137 8.25 10.34 1.80
CA THR A 137 7.83 11.65 1.28
C THR A 137 6.59 11.58 0.39
N ALA A 138 6.36 10.45 -0.29
CA ALA A 138 5.12 10.21 -1.02
C ALA A 138 3.93 10.07 -0.05
N LEU A 139 4.09 9.35 1.06
CA LEU A 139 3.02 9.23 2.05
C LEU A 139 2.69 10.56 2.71
N PHE A 140 3.69 11.34 3.11
CA PHE A 140 3.47 12.69 3.62
C PHE A 140 2.73 13.56 2.60
N ARG A 141 3.19 13.56 1.33
CA ARG A 141 2.54 14.36 0.28
C ARG A 141 1.10 13.93 0.02
N LEU A 142 0.80 12.64 0.08
CA LEU A 142 -0.58 12.16 -0.02
C LEU A 142 -1.46 12.77 1.07
N LEU A 143 -1.00 12.78 2.31
CA LEU A 143 -1.74 13.35 3.44
C LEU A 143 -1.93 14.86 3.30
N GLU A 144 -0.90 15.59 2.84
CA GLU A 144 -0.99 17.01 2.51
C GLU A 144 -2.04 17.28 1.40
N LEU A 145 -2.01 16.49 0.32
CA LEU A 145 -2.99 16.60 -0.76
C LEU A 145 -4.43 16.42 -0.27
N LEU A 146 -4.64 15.48 0.66
CA LEU A 146 -5.95 15.28 1.28
C LEU A 146 -6.35 16.47 2.16
N ASP A 147 -5.41 17.06 2.91
CA ASP A 147 -5.63 18.29 3.69
C ASP A 147 -5.93 19.49 2.79
N GLU A 148 -5.34 19.54 1.59
CA GLU A 148 -5.61 20.53 0.53
C GLU A 148 -6.96 20.30 -0.19
N GLY A 149 -7.73 19.28 0.18
CA GLY A 149 -9.05 18.97 -0.37
C GLY A 149 -9.02 18.11 -1.64
N ALA A 150 -7.93 17.39 -1.92
CA ALA A 150 -7.93 16.41 -3.00
C ALA A 150 -8.97 15.32 -2.75
N ALA A 151 -9.49 14.73 -3.84
CA ALA A 151 -10.48 13.68 -3.76
C ALA A 151 -9.94 12.45 -3.00
N LYS A 152 -10.77 11.87 -2.12
CA LYS A 152 -10.34 10.77 -1.25
C LYS A 152 -10.26 9.45 -2.01
N PRO A 153 -9.17 8.69 -1.87
CA PRO A 153 -9.12 7.31 -2.31
C PRO A 153 -10.02 6.42 -1.44
N ALA A 154 -10.34 5.24 -1.92
CA ALA A 154 -11.08 4.23 -1.16
C ALA A 154 -10.20 3.53 -0.11
N LEU A 155 -8.90 3.41 -0.36
CA LEU A 155 -7.95 2.78 0.54
C LEU A 155 -6.55 3.35 0.37
N ILE A 156 -5.84 3.55 1.48
CA ILE A 156 -4.39 3.81 1.52
C ILE A 156 -3.68 2.58 2.07
N LEU A 157 -2.74 2.03 1.29
CA LEU A 157 -1.77 1.03 1.72
C LEU A 157 -0.45 1.77 2.02
N GLY A 158 -0.20 2.05 3.31
CA GLY A 158 0.86 2.93 3.79
C GLY A 158 2.08 2.15 4.30
N PHE A 159 2.88 1.59 3.39
CA PHE A 159 4.08 0.79 3.71
C PHE A 159 5.38 1.39 3.17
N PRO A 160 5.63 2.71 3.32
CA PRO A 160 6.92 3.26 2.91
C PRO A 160 8.05 2.62 3.72
N VAL A 161 9.23 2.54 3.09
CA VAL A 161 10.43 1.94 3.69
C VAL A 161 11.53 2.98 3.85
N GLY A 162 12.49 2.69 4.75
CA GLY A 162 13.66 3.55 4.96
C GLY A 162 13.87 3.93 6.42
N PHE A 163 14.93 4.72 6.66
CA PHE A 163 15.35 5.14 8.00
C PHE A 163 14.96 6.59 8.33
N VAL A 164 14.51 7.37 7.35
CA VAL A 164 14.15 8.77 7.50
C VAL A 164 12.71 8.97 7.05
N GLY A 165 11.84 9.34 7.97
CA GLY A 165 10.43 9.64 7.70
C GLY A 165 9.51 8.42 7.55
N ALA A 166 10.02 7.18 7.50
CA ALA A 166 9.19 6.00 7.30
C ALA A 166 8.30 5.70 8.51
N ALA A 167 8.84 5.76 9.70
CA ALA A 167 8.06 5.58 10.93
C ALA A 167 7.10 6.74 11.13
N GLU A 168 7.59 7.97 10.95
CA GLU A 168 6.85 9.21 11.16
C GLU A 168 5.66 9.33 10.19
N SER A 169 5.83 9.02 8.92
CA SER A 169 4.74 9.08 7.93
C SER A 169 3.65 8.05 8.19
N LYS A 170 4.03 6.85 8.65
CA LYS A 170 3.07 5.82 9.05
C LYS A 170 2.34 6.18 10.35
N ALA A 171 3.06 6.75 11.32
CA ALA A 171 2.44 7.24 12.55
C ALA A 171 1.43 8.36 12.27
N GLU A 172 1.75 9.29 11.36
CA GLU A 172 0.84 10.34 10.92
C GLU A 172 -0.42 9.77 10.24
N LEU A 173 -0.26 8.80 9.33
CA LEU A 173 -1.40 8.11 8.70
C LEU A 173 -2.28 7.43 9.75
N ALA A 174 -1.69 6.72 10.71
CA ALA A 174 -2.42 6.01 11.75
C ALA A 174 -3.15 6.97 12.72
N ALA A 175 -2.53 8.11 13.05
CA ALA A 175 -3.11 9.13 13.93
C ALA A 175 -4.25 9.89 13.24
N ASN A 176 -4.11 10.21 11.97
CA ASN A 176 -5.09 10.96 11.19
C ASN A 176 -5.07 10.57 9.72
N SER A 177 -5.90 9.63 9.33
CA SER A 177 -6.03 9.18 7.94
C SER A 177 -6.87 10.10 7.05
N ARG A 178 -7.29 11.27 7.55
CA ARG A 178 -8.22 12.20 6.89
C ARG A 178 -9.58 11.55 6.56
N GLY A 179 -9.95 10.53 7.34
CA GLY A 179 -11.18 9.76 7.14
C GLY A 179 -11.13 8.85 5.91
N VAL A 180 -9.94 8.44 5.48
CA VAL A 180 -9.73 7.43 4.45
C VAL A 180 -9.40 6.10 5.12
N PRO A 181 -10.01 4.97 4.72
CA PRO A 181 -9.60 3.64 5.14
C PRO A 181 -8.12 3.39 4.84
N PHE A 182 -7.38 2.73 5.76
CA PHE A 182 -5.95 2.50 5.59
C PHE A 182 -5.47 1.19 6.23
N ILE A 183 -4.36 0.69 5.75
CA ILE A 183 -3.53 -0.32 6.37
C ILE A 183 -2.09 0.17 6.38
#